data_ff462b08bb3a368ed36ade2a89e0e545
#
_entry.id   ff462b08bb3a368ed36ade2a89e0e545
#
_cell.length_a   1.000
_cell.length_b   1.000
_cell.length_c   1.000
_cell.angle_alpha   90.00
_cell.angle_beta   90.00
_cell.angle_gamma   90.00
#
_symmetry.space_group_name_H-M   'P 1'
#
loop_
_entity.id
_entity.type
_entity.pdbx_description
1 polymer ?
#
loop_
_entity_poly.entity_id
_entity_poly.type
_entity_poly.pdbx_seq_one_letter_code
_entity_poly.pdbx_strand_id
1 'polypeptide(L)'
;MARQATKACGNRYYEARMRAAMYNEKFLTRAGAVEILPGVTEDSLKKYELDINRPPNIVVALMADAYNEPELRSWYCANECPLGRDCREIPEMPAERALIRLQNSVYEMQEVTRQIGKLMEDGKLSEKEKLAVPGIREQLLEFRRRADETLAVLEKAVKQGIFT
;
A
#
# COMPACT_ATOMS: atom_id res chain seq x y z
N MET A 1 33.61 -2.65 5.95
CA MET A 1 33.16 -2.92 7.33
C MET A 1 31.71 -3.42 7.27
N ALA A 2 31.42 -4.62 7.74
CA ALA A 2 30.07 -5.14 7.80
C ALA A 2 29.25 -4.26 8.77
N ARG A 3 28.18 -3.61 8.30
CA ARG A 3 27.24 -2.89 9.14
C ARG A 3 26.59 -3.89 10.08
N GLN A 4 26.76 -3.69 11.39
CA GLN A 4 25.97 -4.45 12.38
C GLN A 4 24.50 -4.32 12.06
N ALA A 5 23.77 -5.45 12.03
CA ALA A 5 22.33 -5.46 11.86
C ALA A 5 21.70 -4.55 12.94
N THR A 6 21.02 -3.50 12.55
CA THR A 6 20.34 -2.63 13.52
C THR A 6 19.12 -3.37 14.06
N LYS A 7 18.72 -3.10 15.33
CA LYS A 7 17.47 -3.64 15.92
C LYS A 7 16.21 -3.29 15.12
N ALA A 8 16.31 -2.33 14.19
CA ALA A 8 15.24 -1.89 13.29
C ALA A 8 15.16 -2.68 11.96
N CYS A 9 16.10 -3.63 11.75
CA CYS A 9 16.08 -4.48 10.55
C CYS A 9 14.80 -5.33 10.55
N GLY A 10 14.06 -5.31 9.42
CA GLY A 10 12.74 -5.96 9.31
C GLY A 10 11.54 -5.07 9.66
N ASN A 11 11.76 -3.90 10.27
CA ASN A 11 10.69 -2.94 10.49
C ASN A 11 10.36 -2.17 9.18
N ARG A 12 9.08 -2.13 8.82
CA ARG A 12 8.63 -1.57 7.54
C ARG A 12 8.92 -0.07 7.38
N TYR A 13 8.81 0.71 8.46
CA TYR A 13 9.08 2.15 8.44
C TYR A 13 10.57 2.44 8.27
N TYR A 14 11.42 1.66 8.95
CA TYR A 14 12.87 1.75 8.80
C TYR A 14 13.32 1.41 7.38
N GLU A 15 12.82 0.30 6.83
CA GLU A 15 13.16 -0.14 5.48
C GLU A 15 12.74 0.88 4.42
N ALA A 16 11.52 1.46 4.53
CA ALA A 16 11.04 2.50 3.66
C ALA A 16 11.96 3.73 3.68
N ARG A 17 12.36 4.19 4.87
CA ARG A 17 13.33 5.30 5.00
C ARG A 17 14.68 4.96 4.38
N MET A 18 15.17 3.75 4.57
CA MET A 18 16.46 3.33 4.01
C MET A 18 16.43 3.20 2.47
N ARG A 19 15.29 2.82 1.87
CA ARG A 19 15.13 2.90 0.42
C ARG A 19 15.10 4.33 -0.06
N ALA A 20 14.38 5.23 0.63
CA ALA A 20 14.37 6.65 0.32
C ALA A 20 15.77 7.29 0.41
N ALA A 21 16.64 6.78 1.28
CA ALA A 21 18.03 7.24 1.43
C ALA A 21 18.87 7.01 0.17
N MET A 22 18.45 6.12 -0.75
CA MET A 22 19.12 5.92 -2.04
C MET A 22 18.96 7.12 -2.98
N TYR A 23 17.93 7.95 -2.76
CA TYR A 23 17.62 9.13 -3.59
C TYR A 23 17.83 10.44 -2.85
N ASN A 24 17.82 10.43 -1.50
CA ASN A 24 18.01 11.61 -0.69
C ASN A 24 18.76 11.24 0.61
N GLU A 25 20.02 11.69 0.71
CA GLU A 25 20.92 11.40 1.82
C GLU A 25 20.39 11.82 3.21
N LYS A 26 19.47 12.79 3.27
CA LYS A 26 18.83 13.19 4.54
C LYS A 26 18.14 12.00 5.24
N PHE A 27 17.65 11.04 4.47
CA PHE A 27 17.01 9.86 5.04
C PHE A 27 17.98 8.79 5.59
N LEU A 28 19.29 8.96 5.44
CA LEU A 28 20.28 8.08 6.08
C LEU A 28 20.21 8.12 7.61
N THR A 29 19.84 9.28 8.16
CA THR A 29 19.73 9.48 9.60
C THR A 29 18.30 9.84 9.99
N ARG A 30 17.91 9.54 11.24
CA ARG A 30 16.61 9.97 11.77
C ARG A 30 16.52 11.49 11.91
N ALA A 31 17.61 12.11 12.34
CA ALA A 31 17.72 13.57 12.44
C ALA A 31 17.42 14.25 11.09
N GLY A 32 18.05 13.79 10.01
CA GLY A 32 17.78 14.33 8.67
C GLY A 32 16.37 14.02 8.16
N ALA A 33 15.82 12.83 8.48
CA ALA A 33 14.46 12.46 8.07
C ALA A 33 13.39 13.37 8.73
N VAL A 34 13.54 13.72 10.01
CA VAL A 34 12.54 14.57 10.69
C VAL A 34 12.55 16.02 10.23
N GLU A 35 13.60 16.49 9.56
CA GLU A 35 13.58 17.80 8.88
C GLU A 35 12.57 17.86 7.73
N ILE A 36 12.23 16.68 7.16
CA ILE A 36 11.30 16.52 6.03
C ILE A 36 9.92 16.09 6.51
N LEU A 37 9.83 15.49 7.71
CA LEU A 37 8.59 14.96 8.29
C LEU A 37 8.01 15.95 9.32
N PRO A 38 7.11 16.87 8.93
CA PRO A 38 6.58 17.88 9.84
C PRO A 38 5.85 17.25 11.02
N GLY A 39 6.15 17.73 12.23
CA GLY A 39 5.51 17.24 13.45
C GLY A 39 5.99 15.89 13.98
N VAL A 40 6.99 15.28 13.34
CA VAL A 40 7.62 14.05 13.82
C VAL A 40 8.95 14.37 14.50
N THR A 41 9.15 13.88 15.72
CA THR A 41 10.43 14.02 16.43
C THR A 41 11.34 12.82 16.17
N GLU A 42 12.65 12.99 16.35
CA GLU A 42 13.61 11.90 16.19
C GLU A 42 13.33 10.74 17.16
N ASP A 43 12.93 11.05 18.39
CA ASP A 43 12.56 10.02 19.40
C ASP A 43 11.28 9.26 18.96
N SER A 44 10.28 9.96 18.43
CA SER A 44 9.07 9.33 17.90
C SER A 44 9.40 8.42 16.72
N LEU A 45 10.18 8.91 15.75
CA LEU A 45 10.61 8.12 14.60
C LEU A 45 11.39 6.87 15.02
N LYS A 46 12.30 7.03 15.99
CA LYS A 46 13.04 5.88 16.59
C LYS A 46 12.10 4.85 17.19
N LYS A 47 11.07 5.28 17.92
CA LYS A 47 10.09 4.37 18.54
C LYS A 47 9.26 3.63 17.50
N TYR A 48 8.89 4.27 16.39
CA TYR A 48 8.18 3.64 15.27
C TYR A 48 9.06 2.59 14.57
N GLU A 49 10.32 2.92 14.29
CA GLU A 49 11.27 2.00 13.63
C GLU A 49 11.74 0.84 14.53
N LEU A 50 11.52 0.90 15.82
CA LEU A 50 11.85 -0.16 16.78
C LEU A 50 10.60 -0.95 17.25
N ASP A 51 9.45 -0.74 16.64
CA ASP A 51 8.16 -1.35 17.03
C ASP A 51 7.76 -1.10 18.49
N ILE A 52 8.28 -0.01 19.10
CA ILE A 52 7.93 0.38 20.47
C ILE A 52 6.55 1.03 20.49
N ASN A 53 6.27 1.90 19.50
CA ASN A 53 5.00 2.56 19.33
C ASN A 53 4.54 2.45 17.86
N ARG A 54 3.24 2.39 17.64
CA ARG A 54 2.66 2.53 16.29
C ARG A 54 2.58 4.00 15.91
N PRO A 55 2.98 4.39 14.69
CA PRO A 55 2.78 5.75 14.21
C PRO A 55 1.27 6.02 14.01
N PRO A 56 0.80 7.24 14.27
CA PRO A 56 -0.53 7.67 13.85
C PRO A 56 -0.67 7.59 12.32
N ASN A 57 -1.89 7.33 11.83
CA ASN A 57 -2.16 7.20 10.40
C ASN A 57 -1.69 8.41 9.57
N ILE A 58 -1.82 9.62 10.10
CA ILE A 58 -1.32 10.84 9.45
C ILE A 58 0.21 10.82 9.28
N VAL A 59 0.94 10.28 10.26
CA VAL A 59 2.39 10.14 10.18
C VAL A 59 2.78 9.10 9.14
N VAL A 60 2.03 8.00 9.05
CA VAL A 60 2.25 6.99 7.99
C VAL A 60 2.04 7.60 6.60
N ALA A 61 0.99 8.40 6.42
CA ALA A 61 0.75 9.11 5.17
C ALA A 61 1.91 10.06 4.81
N LEU A 62 2.40 10.85 5.79
CA LEU A 62 3.56 11.73 5.60
C LEU A 62 4.84 10.95 5.25
N MET A 63 5.10 9.81 5.91
CA MET A 63 6.23 8.94 5.61
C MET A 63 6.12 8.37 4.18
N ALA A 64 4.95 7.87 3.80
CA ALA A 64 4.72 7.32 2.46
C ALA A 64 4.99 8.36 1.36
N ASP A 65 4.57 9.61 1.60
CA ASP A 65 4.82 10.72 0.67
C ASP A 65 6.28 11.15 0.64
N ALA A 66 6.89 11.35 1.81
CA ALA A 66 8.27 11.82 1.92
C ALA A 66 9.28 10.78 1.40
N TYR A 67 9.03 9.51 1.67
CA TYR A 67 9.91 8.40 1.25
C TYR A 67 9.64 7.93 -0.18
N ASN A 68 8.59 8.43 -0.83
CA ASN A 68 8.11 7.92 -2.11
C ASN A 68 7.81 6.41 -2.09
N GLU A 69 7.12 5.98 -1.03
CA GLU A 69 6.75 4.60 -0.74
C GLU A 69 5.22 4.48 -0.55
N PRO A 70 4.43 4.64 -1.62
CA PRO A 70 2.96 4.60 -1.53
C PRO A 70 2.45 3.27 -0.97
N GLU A 71 3.19 2.18 -1.17
CA GLU A 71 2.89 0.85 -0.63
C GLU A 71 2.88 0.82 0.92
N LEU A 72 3.55 1.77 1.58
CA LEU A 72 3.54 1.88 3.04
C LEU A 72 2.15 2.15 3.60
N ARG A 73 1.30 2.90 2.85
CA ARG A 73 -0.09 3.15 3.23
C ARG A 73 -0.91 1.86 3.21
N SER A 74 -0.80 1.08 2.13
CA SER A 74 -1.54 -0.18 1.99
C SER A 74 -1.10 -1.21 3.02
N TRP A 75 0.19 -1.30 3.27
CA TRP A 75 0.75 -2.16 4.30
C TRP A 75 0.21 -1.79 5.69
N TYR A 76 0.23 -0.50 6.06
CA TYR A 76 -0.32 -0.04 7.34
C TYR A 76 -1.82 -0.36 7.46
N CYS A 77 -2.59 -0.10 6.40
CA CYS A 77 -4.02 -0.40 6.41
C CYS A 77 -4.28 -1.90 6.56
N ALA A 78 -3.48 -2.75 5.92
CA ALA A 78 -3.68 -4.21 5.97
C ALA A 78 -3.25 -4.82 7.32
N ASN A 79 -2.22 -4.27 7.99
CA ASN A 79 -1.58 -4.92 9.14
C ASN A 79 -1.84 -4.22 10.47
N GLU A 80 -1.98 -2.90 10.48
CA GLU A 80 -2.01 -2.12 11.73
C GLU A 80 -3.31 -1.35 11.97
N CYS A 81 -4.04 -0.98 10.89
CA CYS A 81 -5.25 -0.18 11.00
C CYS A 81 -6.47 -1.05 11.31
N PRO A 82 -7.19 -0.82 12.41
CA PRO A 82 -8.40 -1.58 12.73
C PRO A 82 -9.52 -1.46 11.67
N LEU A 83 -9.51 -0.38 10.88
CA LEU A 83 -10.47 -0.14 9.80
C LEU A 83 -10.05 -0.81 8.48
N GLY A 84 -8.84 -1.37 8.40
CA GLY A 84 -8.26 -1.94 7.19
C GLY A 84 -8.64 -3.40 6.92
N ARG A 85 -9.75 -3.90 7.47
CA ARG A 85 -10.17 -5.31 7.38
C ARG A 85 -10.17 -5.87 5.95
N ASP A 86 -10.50 -5.03 4.98
CA ASP A 86 -10.55 -5.40 3.55
C ASP A 86 -9.39 -4.82 2.74
N CYS A 87 -8.39 -4.23 3.42
CA CYS A 87 -7.18 -3.78 2.78
C CYS A 87 -6.23 -4.95 2.57
N ARG A 88 -5.51 -4.91 1.45
CA ARG A 88 -4.46 -5.89 1.13
C ARG A 88 -3.17 -5.16 0.86
N GLU A 89 -2.07 -5.76 1.22
CA GLU A 89 -0.76 -5.22 0.89
C GLU A 89 -0.57 -5.11 -0.63
N ILE A 90 0.01 -4.00 -1.04
CA ILE A 90 0.43 -3.78 -2.42
C ILE A 90 1.92 -4.10 -2.48
N PRO A 91 2.34 -5.12 -3.24
CA PRO A 91 3.74 -5.42 -3.42
C PRO A 91 4.40 -4.40 -4.34
N GLU A 92 5.65 -4.08 -4.10
CA GLU A 92 6.45 -3.33 -5.05
C GLU A 92 6.64 -4.14 -6.33
N MET A 93 6.38 -3.52 -7.48
CA MET A 93 6.51 -4.19 -8.77
C MET A 93 6.83 -3.21 -9.92
N PRO A 94 7.42 -3.71 -11.03
CA PRO A 94 7.60 -2.93 -12.25
C PRO A 94 6.27 -2.49 -12.87
N ALA A 95 6.28 -1.33 -13.54
CA ALA A 95 5.11 -0.72 -14.16
C ALA A 95 4.43 -1.64 -15.18
N GLU A 96 5.22 -2.34 -16.00
CA GLU A 96 4.74 -3.26 -17.02
C GLU A 96 3.95 -4.40 -16.40
N ARG A 97 4.41 -4.91 -15.25
CA ARG A 97 3.72 -5.98 -14.52
C ARG A 97 2.40 -5.51 -13.93
N ALA A 98 2.38 -4.32 -13.34
CA ALA A 98 1.14 -3.73 -12.82
C ALA A 98 0.11 -3.53 -13.93
N LEU A 99 0.53 -3.01 -15.09
CA LEU A 99 -0.33 -2.82 -16.25
C LEU A 99 -0.92 -4.14 -16.77
N ILE A 100 -0.10 -5.19 -16.95
CA ILE A 100 -0.57 -6.50 -17.41
C ILE A 100 -1.59 -7.08 -16.43
N ARG A 101 -1.34 -6.98 -15.12
CA ARG A 101 -2.27 -7.45 -14.08
C ARG A 101 -3.60 -6.69 -14.12
N LEU A 102 -3.55 -5.36 -14.30
CA LEU A 102 -4.76 -4.55 -14.45
C LEU A 102 -5.54 -4.91 -15.71
N GLN A 103 -4.87 -5.05 -16.86
CA GLN A 103 -5.51 -5.46 -18.12
C GLN A 103 -6.24 -6.81 -17.99
N ASN A 104 -5.58 -7.81 -17.38
CA ASN A 104 -6.19 -9.11 -17.15
C ASN A 104 -7.44 -8.99 -16.25
N SER A 105 -7.40 -8.14 -15.22
CA SER A 105 -8.53 -7.97 -14.33
C SER A 105 -9.74 -7.28 -14.99
N VAL A 106 -9.53 -6.47 -16.02
CA VAL A 106 -10.65 -5.88 -16.80
C VAL A 106 -11.48 -6.96 -17.49
N TYR A 107 -10.84 -7.98 -18.06
CA TYR A 107 -11.57 -9.12 -18.66
C TYR A 107 -12.33 -9.92 -17.59
N GLU A 108 -11.69 -10.20 -16.43
CA GLU A 108 -12.33 -10.91 -15.32
C GLU A 108 -13.56 -10.12 -14.81
N MET A 109 -13.48 -8.78 -14.75
CA MET A 109 -14.55 -7.91 -14.29
C MET A 109 -15.80 -7.92 -15.18
N GLN A 110 -15.68 -8.20 -16.47
CA GLN A 110 -16.84 -8.35 -17.34
C GLN A 110 -17.76 -9.48 -16.87
N GLU A 111 -17.18 -10.61 -16.50
CA GLU A 111 -17.93 -11.75 -15.97
C GLU A 111 -18.52 -11.45 -14.58
N VAL A 112 -17.77 -10.80 -13.71
CA VAL A 112 -18.25 -10.36 -12.39
C VAL A 112 -19.44 -9.42 -12.52
N THR A 113 -19.35 -8.42 -13.43
CA THR A 113 -20.44 -7.48 -13.70
C THR A 113 -21.69 -8.20 -14.21
N ARG A 114 -21.53 -9.19 -15.09
CA ARG A 114 -22.64 -10.01 -15.59
C ARG A 114 -23.30 -10.83 -14.47
N GLN A 115 -22.50 -11.39 -13.57
CA GLN A 115 -23.00 -12.13 -12.39
C GLN A 115 -23.80 -11.21 -11.46
N ILE A 116 -23.24 -10.02 -11.15
CA ILE A 116 -23.93 -9.03 -10.32
C ILE A 116 -25.25 -8.59 -10.97
N GLY A 117 -25.25 -8.34 -12.29
CA GLY A 117 -26.45 -8.00 -13.04
C GLY A 117 -27.56 -9.04 -12.84
N LYS A 118 -27.24 -10.32 -12.96
CA LYS A 118 -28.21 -11.42 -12.73
C LYS A 118 -28.72 -11.45 -11.29
N LEU A 119 -27.86 -11.24 -10.30
CA LEU A 119 -28.25 -11.21 -8.89
C LEU A 119 -29.18 -10.03 -8.55
N MET A 120 -29.12 -8.95 -9.31
CA MET A 120 -29.91 -7.73 -9.07
C MET A 120 -31.17 -7.65 -9.95
N GLU A 121 -31.40 -8.59 -10.85
CA GLU A 121 -32.45 -8.52 -11.86
C GLU A 121 -33.87 -8.45 -11.25
N ASP A 122 -34.13 -9.20 -10.18
CA ASP A 122 -35.41 -9.23 -9.50
C ASP A 122 -35.42 -8.50 -8.14
N GLY A 123 -34.30 -7.90 -7.74
CA GLY A 123 -34.14 -7.14 -6.50
C GLY A 123 -34.22 -8.00 -5.23
N LYS A 124 -34.14 -9.33 -5.33
CA LYS A 124 -34.16 -10.28 -4.23
C LYS A 124 -33.07 -11.33 -4.42
N LEU A 125 -32.35 -11.65 -3.35
CA LEU A 125 -31.35 -12.71 -3.35
C LEU A 125 -31.98 -14.01 -2.84
N SER A 126 -32.07 -15.02 -3.72
CA SER A 126 -32.40 -16.38 -3.32
C SER A 126 -31.28 -16.99 -2.45
N GLU A 127 -31.58 -18.03 -1.69
CA GLU A 127 -30.56 -18.73 -0.87
C GLU A 127 -29.40 -19.26 -1.72
N LYS A 128 -29.66 -19.69 -2.93
CA LYS A 128 -28.64 -20.15 -3.87
C LYS A 128 -27.72 -19.02 -4.35
N GLU A 129 -28.28 -17.85 -4.58
CA GLU A 129 -27.53 -16.67 -5.02
C GLU A 129 -26.68 -16.07 -3.89
N LYS A 130 -27.16 -16.13 -2.64
CA LYS A 130 -26.38 -15.72 -1.46
C LYS A 130 -25.06 -16.48 -1.36
N LEU A 131 -24.99 -17.73 -1.81
CA LEU A 131 -23.75 -18.51 -1.82
C LEU A 131 -22.71 -17.99 -2.79
N ALA A 132 -23.11 -17.27 -3.85
CA ALA A 132 -22.18 -16.69 -4.83
C ALA A 132 -21.58 -15.35 -4.36
N VAL A 133 -22.25 -14.62 -3.46
CA VAL A 133 -21.86 -13.29 -3.01
C VAL A 133 -20.43 -13.24 -2.44
N PRO A 134 -19.97 -14.18 -1.59
CA PRO A 134 -18.59 -14.16 -1.09
C PRO A 134 -17.54 -14.25 -2.20
N GLY A 135 -17.76 -15.07 -3.24
CA GLY A 135 -16.87 -15.19 -4.38
C GLY A 135 -16.80 -13.89 -5.21
N ILE A 136 -17.94 -13.29 -5.48
CA ILE A 136 -18.03 -11.99 -6.17
C ILE A 136 -17.31 -10.90 -5.37
N ARG A 137 -17.53 -10.86 -4.06
CA ARG A 137 -16.86 -9.92 -3.17
C ARG A 137 -15.32 -10.05 -3.25
N GLU A 138 -14.81 -11.27 -3.22
CA GLU A 138 -13.37 -11.53 -3.32
C GLU A 138 -12.79 -11.07 -4.66
N GLN A 139 -13.50 -11.32 -5.76
CA GLN A 139 -13.08 -10.83 -7.08
C GLN A 139 -13.07 -9.30 -7.18
N LEU A 140 -14.04 -8.61 -6.57
CA LEU A 140 -14.06 -7.15 -6.49
C LEU A 140 -12.92 -6.59 -5.65
N LEU A 141 -12.57 -7.23 -4.54
CA LEU A 141 -11.44 -6.85 -3.69
C LEU A 141 -10.10 -7.05 -4.43
N GLU A 142 -9.97 -8.12 -5.19
CA GLU A 142 -8.77 -8.36 -6.00
C GLU A 142 -8.65 -7.34 -7.15
N PHE A 143 -9.74 -6.99 -7.81
CA PHE A 143 -9.74 -5.91 -8.81
C PHE A 143 -9.30 -4.58 -8.20
N ARG A 144 -9.86 -4.21 -7.04
CA ARG A 144 -9.45 -3.01 -6.30
C ARG A 144 -7.95 -3.04 -6.02
N ARG A 145 -7.41 -4.16 -5.54
CA ARG A 145 -5.98 -4.31 -5.26
C ARG A 145 -5.12 -4.06 -6.50
N ARG A 146 -5.50 -4.62 -7.65
CA ARG A 146 -4.76 -4.43 -8.93
C ARG A 146 -4.82 -2.98 -9.42
N ALA A 147 -5.94 -2.30 -9.20
CA ALA A 147 -6.04 -0.86 -9.46
C ALA A 147 -5.11 -0.05 -8.53
N ASP A 148 -5.09 -0.36 -7.23
CA ASP A 148 -4.21 0.29 -6.26
C ASP A 148 -2.73 0.02 -6.56
N GLU A 149 -2.34 -1.20 -7.01
CA GLU A 149 -0.99 -1.53 -7.49
C GLU A 149 -0.57 -0.59 -8.63
N THR A 150 -1.46 -0.36 -9.59
CA THR A 150 -1.19 0.52 -10.72
C THR A 150 -1.07 1.98 -10.30
N LEU A 151 -1.94 2.44 -9.39
CA LEU A 151 -1.87 3.80 -8.83
C LEU A 151 -0.55 4.02 -8.09
N ALA A 152 -0.10 3.07 -7.27
CA ALA A 152 1.18 3.17 -6.56
C ALA A 152 2.37 3.31 -7.53
N VAL A 153 2.38 2.55 -8.63
CA VAL A 153 3.41 2.66 -9.67
C VAL A 153 3.38 4.03 -10.35
N LEU A 154 2.19 4.54 -10.68
CA LEU A 154 2.03 5.86 -11.31
C LEU A 154 2.48 6.98 -10.36
N GLU A 155 2.13 6.92 -9.07
CA GLU A 155 2.58 7.89 -8.07
C GLU A 155 4.11 7.94 -7.97
N LYS A 156 4.78 6.77 -7.93
CA LYS A 156 6.25 6.69 -7.93
C LYS A 156 6.85 7.31 -9.18
N ALA A 157 6.33 6.96 -10.35
CA ALA A 157 6.84 7.43 -11.64
C ALA A 157 6.73 8.95 -11.80
N VAL A 158 5.61 9.55 -11.38
CA VAL A 158 5.43 11.01 -11.39
C VAL A 158 6.45 11.70 -10.49
N LYS A 159 6.66 11.20 -9.27
CA LYS A 159 7.65 11.78 -8.33
C LYS A 159 9.09 11.61 -8.81
N GLN A 160 9.38 10.59 -9.61
CA GLN A 160 10.70 10.36 -10.20
C GLN A 160 10.92 11.13 -11.52
N GLY A 161 9.91 11.84 -12.02
CA GLY A 161 9.99 12.59 -13.27
C GLY A 161 10.04 11.72 -14.53
N ILE A 162 9.54 10.47 -14.48
CA ILE A 162 9.60 9.53 -15.60
C ILE A 162 8.62 9.92 -16.73
N PHE A 163 7.60 10.71 -16.41
CA PHE A 163 6.55 11.16 -17.36
C PHE A 163 6.59 12.65 -17.66
N THR A 164 7.75 13.29 -17.60
CA THR A 164 7.93 14.69 -18.06
C THR A 164 8.35 14.77 -19.51
#